data_4f3c7676ab8ff5dcad61ca610183cba4
#
_entry.id   4f3c7676ab8ff5dcad61ca610183cba4
#
_cell.length_a   1.000
_cell.length_b   1.000
_cell.length_c   1.000
_cell.angle_alpha   90.00
_cell.angle_beta   90.00
_cell.angle_gamma   90.00
#
_symmetry.space_group_name_H-M   'P 1'
#
loop_
_entity.id
_entity.type
_entity.pdbx_description
1 polymer ?
#
loop_
_entity_poly.entity_id
_entity_poly.type
_entity_poly.pdbx_seq_one_letter_code
_entity_poly.pdbx_strand_id
1 'polypeptide(L)'
;SRDSIRNAMIVAMAVGGSTNVLLHGPEIARAAGFGNFAEDIMSFEEFNHLSHNVVPVLVDVRPFGAYSMVDIDEQGGIQVIVKELLDAGLLNGDTLTCTGETLSQQVARLNPPAPDGEVIYSVANPYKPTGGLRVLGGNLSPDYSAVLKLAGVEGGLEGNVFVGKARIFDSESDLLLALENQPDVIENHDMIIVRYEGPSGAPGMPEM
;
A
#
# COMPACT_ATOMS: atom_id res chain seq x y z
N SER A 1 -7.88 11.81 -13.99
CA SER A 1 -9.00 10.94 -14.37
C SER A 1 -9.16 9.81 -13.36
N ARG A 2 -10.29 9.11 -13.41
CA ARG A 2 -10.54 7.89 -12.64
C ARG A 2 -9.40 6.88 -12.82
N ASP A 3 -9.07 6.59 -14.06
CA ASP A 3 -8.06 5.58 -14.40
C ASP A 3 -6.65 5.99 -13.95
N SER A 4 -6.33 7.28 -13.89
CA SER A 4 -5.04 7.74 -13.35
C SER A 4 -4.91 7.44 -11.86
N ILE A 5 -5.98 7.62 -11.08
CA ILE A 5 -6.00 7.31 -9.65
C ILE A 5 -5.94 5.78 -9.46
N ARG A 6 -6.69 5.03 -10.28
CA ARG A 6 -6.66 3.57 -10.26
C ARG A 6 -5.25 3.03 -10.57
N ASN A 7 -4.58 3.58 -11.59
CA ASN A 7 -3.19 3.25 -11.90
C ASN A 7 -2.27 3.51 -10.71
N ALA A 8 -2.43 4.65 -10.02
CA ALA A 8 -1.63 4.96 -8.84
C ALA A 8 -1.81 3.93 -7.71
N MET A 9 -3.04 3.44 -7.48
CA MET A 9 -3.29 2.38 -6.51
C MET A 9 -2.58 1.07 -6.89
N ILE A 10 -2.61 0.70 -8.17
CA ILE A 10 -1.94 -0.51 -8.67
C ILE A 10 -0.42 -0.40 -8.52
N VAL A 11 0.17 0.74 -8.87
CA VAL A 11 1.61 0.97 -8.66
C VAL A 11 1.96 0.90 -7.18
N ALA A 12 1.14 1.48 -6.31
CA ALA A 12 1.35 1.40 -4.87
C ALA A 12 1.31 -0.05 -4.33
N MET A 13 0.43 -0.89 -4.87
CA MET A 13 0.42 -2.34 -4.56
C MET A 13 1.72 -3.00 -5.00
N ALA A 14 2.17 -2.72 -6.22
CA ALA A 14 3.36 -3.34 -6.81
C ALA A 14 4.68 -2.94 -6.12
N VAL A 15 4.75 -1.78 -5.50
CA VAL A 15 5.91 -1.35 -4.71
C VAL A 15 5.81 -1.74 -3.22
N GLY A 16 4.78 -2.49 -2.82
CA GLY A 16 4.58 -2.80 -1.40
C GLY A 16 4.34 -1.56 -0.55
N GLY A 17 3.59 -0.60 -1.08
CA GLY A 17 3.38 0.73 -0.53
C GLY A 17 2.84 0.79 0.89
N SER A 18 2.79 1.99 1.44
CA SER A 18 2.30 2.27 2.79
C SER A 18 0.76 2.15 2.85
N THR A 19 0.24 1.83 4.04
CA THR A 19 -1.20 1.93 4.37
C THR A 19 -1.76 3.34 4.15
N ASN A 20 -0.90 4.37 4.23
CA ASN A 20 -1.24 5.75 3.92
C ASN A 20 -1.83 5.97 2.51
N VAL A 21 -1.57 5.06 1.58
CA VAL A 21 -2.19 5.09 0.23
C VAL A 21 -3.71 5.03 0.32
N LEU A 22 -4.24 4.22 1.25
CA LEU A 22 -5.69 4.07 1.46
C LEU A 22 -6.30 5.18 2.31
N LEU A 23 -5.48 5.94 3.01
CA LEU A 23 -5.90 7.17 3.68
C LEU A 23 -5.94 8.35 2.69
N HIS A 24 -4.85 8.58 1.97
CA HIS A 24 -4.70 9.76 1.11
C HIS A 24 -5.32 9.58 -0.28
N GLY A 25 -5.36 8.35 -0.82
CA GLY A 25 -5.93 8.07 -2.14
C GLY A 25 -7.39 8.52 -2.27
N PRO A 26 -8.28 8.16 -1.34
CA PRO A 26 -9.65 8.65 -1.32
C PRO A 26 -9.75 10.17 -1.24
N GLU A 27 -8.90 10.83 -0.46
CA GLU A 27 -8.90 12.28 -0.31
C GLU A 27 -8.38 12.98 -1.59
N ILE A 28 -7.38 12.41 -2.25
CA ILE A 28 -6.92 12.89 -3.56
C ILE A 28 -8.04 12.76 -4.60
N ALA A 29 -8.77 11.64 -4.60
CA ALA A 29 -9.92 11.44 -5.48
C ALA A 29 -11.01 12.50 -5.23
N ARG A 30 -11.35 12.75 -3.96
CA ARG A 30 -12.31 13.77 -3.55
C ARG A 30 -11.88 15.17 -4.00
N ALA A 31 -10.60 15.52 -3.80
CA ALA A 31 -10.03 16.80 -4.24
C ALA A 31 -10.02 16.93 -5.77
N ALA A 32 -9.95 15.83 -6.49
CA ALA A 32 -10.05 15.78 -7.95
C ALA A 32 -11.51 15.82 -8.48
N GLY A 33 -12.49 15.94 -7.61
CA GLY A 33 -13.91 16.08 -7.95
C GLY A 33 -14.70 14.76 -7.99
N PHE A 34 -14.14 13.65 -7.53
CA PHE A 34 -14.87 12.40 -7.35
C PHE A 34 -15.55 12.40 -5.97
N GLY A 35 -16.81 11.99 -5.93
CA GLY A 35 -17.61 12.07 -4.70
C GLY A 35 -17.25 11.00 -3.69
N ASN A 36 -17.13 9.76 -4.14
CA ASN A 36 -16.86 8.58 -3.31
C ASN A 36 -15.83 7.69 -3.99
N PHE A 37 -14.71 7.44 -3.31
CA PHE A 37 -13.64 6.62 -3.86
C PHE A 37 -14.10 5.20 -4.21
N ALA A 38 -14.87 4.57 -3.33
CA ALA A 38 -15.32 3.19 -3.52
C ALA A 38 -16.31 3.02 -4.67
N GLU A 39 -17.09 4.06 -4.97
CA GLU A 39 -18.07 4.06 -6.07
C GLU A 39 -17.45 4.57 -7.39
N ASP A 40 -16.66 5.64 -7.31
CA ASP A 40 -16.18 6.37 -8.48
C ASP A 40 -14.84 5.87 -9.00
N ILE A 41 -13.99 5.32 -8.16
CA ILE A 41 -12.62 4.91 -8.51
C ILE A 41 -12.49 3.39 -8.47
N MET A 42 -12.60 2.80 -7.27
CA MET A 42 -12.36 1.38 -7.03
C MET A 42 -13.02 0.95 -5.72
N SER A 43 -13.86 -0.07 -5.74
CA SER A 43 -14.43 -0.61 -4.51
C SER A 43 -13.34 -1.28 -3.64
N PHE A 44 -13.58 -1.39 -2.34
CA PHE A 44 -12.62 -2.04 -1.44
C PHE A 44 -12.50 -3.54 -1.70
N GLU A 45 -13.56 -4.17 -2.22
CA GLU A 45 -13.52 -5.56 -2.67
C GLU A 45 -12.64 -5.69 -3.91
N GLU A 46 -12.76 -4.76 -4.89
CA GLU A 46 -11.89 -4.71 -6.07
C GLU A 46 -10.43 -4.45 -5.65
N PHE A 47 -10.19 -3.51 -4.74
CA PHE A 47 -8.86 -3.24 -4.19
C PHE A 47 -8.24 -4.52 -3.59
N ASN A 48 -9.00 -5.20 -2.74
CA ASN A 48 -8.55 -6.45 -2.12
C ASN A 48 -8.29 -7.54 -3.14
N HIS A 49 -9.16 -7.68 -4.16
CA HIS A 49 -8.97 -8.64 -5.23
C HIS A 49 -7.70 -8.35 -6.04
N LEU A 50 -7.47 -7.11 -6.44
CA LEU A 50 -6.27 -6.70 -7.16
C LEU A 50 -5.01 -6.93 -6.34
N SER A 51 -5.00 -6.48 -5.10
CA SER A 51 -3.83 -6.61 -4.22
C SER A 51 -3.49 -8.06 -3.89
N HIS A 52 -4.50 -8.93 -3.75
CA HIS A 52 -4.27 -10.31 -3.29
C HIS A 52 -4.13 -11.33 -4.43
N ASN A 53 -4.73 -11.07 -5.61
CA ASN A 53 -4.80 -12.08 -6.67
C ASN A 53 -4.18 -11.65 -8.00
N VAL A 54 -3.95 -10.34 -8.21
CA VAL A 54 -3.63 -9.84 -9.55
C VAL A 54 -2.31 -9.08 -9.59
N VAL A 55 -2.08 -8.16 -8.64
CA VAL A 55 -0.91 -7.27 -8.66
C VAL A 55 0.18 -7.84 -7.77
N PRO A 56 1.31 -8.31 -8.32
CA PRO A 56 2.43 -8.80 -7.53
C PRO A 56 3.24 -7.65 -6.94
N VAL A 57 4.05 -7.94 -5.91
CA VAL A 57 5.09 -7.02 -5.44
C VAL A 57 6.33 -7.20 -6.28
N LEU A 58 6.81 -6.11 -6.87
CA LEU A 58 7.91 -6.10 -7.83
C LEU A 58 9.24 -5.58 -7.25
N VAL A 59 9.29 -5.20 -5.98
CA VAL A 59 10.50 -4.62 -5.37
C VAL A 59 10.81 -5.22 -4.01
N ASP A 60 12.11 -5.39 -3.74
CA ASP A 60 12.65 -5.87 -2.46
C ASP A 60 13.16 -4.68 -1.62
N VAL A 61 12.27 -3.83 -1.10
CA VAL A 61 12.65 -2.60 -0.39
C VAL A 61 12.24 -2.58 1.08
N ARG A 62 13.02 -1.81 1.84
CA ARG A 62 12.77 -1.57 3.25
C ARG A 62 11.37 -0.95 3.49
N PRO A 63 10.76 -1.20 4.65
CA PRO A 63 11.33 -1.79 5.88
C PRO A 63 11.43 -3.33 5.87
N PHE A 64 10.83 -4.04 4.91
CA PHE A 64 10.76 -5.50 4.90
C PHE A 64 11.68 -6.17 3.88
N GLY A 65 12.29 -5.39 3.00
CA GLY A 65 13.26 -5.82 2.01
C GLY A 65 14.67 -5.38 2.34
N ALA A 66 15.61 -5.75 1.49
CA ALA A 66 17.04 -5.47 1.67
C ALA A 66 17.44 -4.07 1.20
N TYR A 67 16.79 -3.57 0.16
CA TYR A 67 17.17 -2.36 -0.58
C TYR A 67 16.43 -1.11 -0.12
N SER A 68 16.86 0.05 -0.63
CA SER A 68 16.27 1.37 -0.39
C SER A 68 15.63 1.93 -1.66
N MET A 69 14.95 3.06 -1.55
CA MET A 69 14.43 3.78 -2.73
C MET A 69 15.55 4.34 -3.62
N VAL A 70 16.76 4.56 -3.07
CA VAL A 70 17.92 4.97 -3.85
C VAL A 70 18.36 3.85 -4.79
N ASP A 71 18.36 2.60 -4.29
CA ASP A 71 18.71 1.43 -5.09
C ASP A 71 17.72 1.25 -6.27
N ILE A 72 16.43 1.53 -6.05
CA ILE A 72 15.43 1.55 -7.15
C ILE A 72 15.77 2.62 -8.19
N ASP A 73 16.14 3.83 -7.75
CA ASP A 73 16.47 4.95 -8.65
C ASP A 73 17.69 4.59 -9.53
N GLU A 74 18.71 3.96 -8.95
CA GLU A 74 19.90 3.48 -9.66
C GLU A 74 19.58 2.41 -10.72
N GLN A 75 18.51 1.62 -10.52
CA GLN A 75 18.03 0.61 -11.49
C GLN A 75 17.10 1.20 -12.58
N GLY A 76 16.91 2.51 -12.64
CA GLY A 76 16.05 3.18 -13.63
C GLY A 76 14.74 3.70 -13.05
N GLY A 77 14.56 3.59 -11.74
CA GLY A 77 13.49 4.21 -10.99
C GLY A 77 12.11 3.57 -11.17
N ILE A 78 11.11 4.28 -10.70
CA ILE A 78 9.71 3.84 -10.75
C ILE A 78 9.21 3.56 -12.18
N GLN A 79 9.85 4.12 -13.19
CA GLN A 79 9.46 3.95 -14.59
C GLN A 79 9.66 2.50 -15.08
N VAL A 80 10.61 1.77 -14.50
CA VAL A 80 10.81 0.33 -14.76
C VAL A 80 9.59 -0.44 -14.29
N ILE A 81 9.11 -0.16 -13.08
CA ILE A 81 7.92 -0.81 -12.49
C ILE A 81 6.67 -0.46 -13.31
N VAL A 82 6.50 0.81 -13.66
CA VAL A 82 5.37 1.28 -14.48
C VAL A 82 5.37 0.58 -15.85
N LYS A 83 6.54 0.43 -16.48
CA LYS A 83 6.66 -0.28 -17.75
C LYS A 83 6.26 -1.75 -17.61
N GLU A 84 6.75 -2.46 -16.61
CA GLU A 84 6.39 -3.86 -16.34
C GLU A 84 4.88 -4.04 -16.16
N LEU A 85 4.25 -3.15 -15.40
CA LEU A 85 2.80 -3.20 -15.17
C LEU A 85 1.99 -2.84 -16.43
N LEU A 86 2.48 -1.91 -17.26
CA LEU A 86 1.87 -1.60 -18.56
C LEU A 86 1.97 -2.77 -19.54
N ASP A 87 3.16 -3.35 -19.66
CA ASP A 87 3.40 -4.49 -20.56
C ASP A 87 2.58 -5.72 -20.16
N ALA A 88 2.31 -5.87 -18.85
CA ALA A 88 1.41 -6.89 -18.31
C ALA A 88 -0.09 -6.56 -18.45
N GLY A 89 -0.45 -5.38 -18.97
CA GLY A 89 -1.85 -4.95 -19.12
C GLY A 89 -2.55 -4.59 -17.80
N LEU A 90 -1.79 -4.34 -16.74
CA LEU A 90 -2.32 -4.00 -15.42
C LEU A 90 -2.62 -2.50 -15.26
N LEU A 91 -2.00 -1.65 -16.09
CA LEU A 91 -2.23 -0.20 -16.10
C LEU A 91 -2.94 0.24 -17.38
N ASN A 92 -3.77 1.27 -17.28
CA ASN A 92 -4.32 1.97 -18.44
C ASN A 92 -3.29 2.97 -18.98
N GLY A 93 -2.70 2.66 -20.13
CA GLY A 93 -1.67 3.46 -20.77
C GLY A 93 -2.16 4.76 -21.42
N ASP A 94 -3.47 4.94 -21.61
CA ASP A 94 -4.06 6.12 -22.25
C ASP A 94 -4.30 7.27 -21.26
N THR A 95 -3.99 7.06 -19.98
CA THR A 95 -4.13 8.09 -18.95
C THR A 95 -3.11 9.22 -19.15
N LEU A 96 -3.57 10.48 -19.05
CA LEU A 96 -2.67 11.64 -19.15
C LEU A 96 -1.79 11.75 -17.91
N THR A 97 -0.52 12.05 -18.14
CA THR A 97 0.47 12.39 -17.12
C THR A 97 0.59 13.90 -16.96
N CYS A 98 1.35 14.36 -15.97
CA CYS A 98 1.61 15.78 -15.73
C CYS A 98 2.45 16.46 -16.85
N THR A 99 3.07 15.68 -17.74
CA THR A 99 3.81 16.20 -18.90
C THR A 99 2.92 16.46 -20.11
N GLY A 100 1.62 16.09 -20.02
CA GLY A 100 0.69 16.20 -21.14
C GLY A 100 0.73 15.04 -22.14
N GLU A 101 1.63 14.08 -21.93
CA GLU A 101 1.71 12.82 -22.67
C GLU A 101 0.78 11.78 -22.03
N THR A 102 0.39 10.76 -22.78
CA THR A 102 -0.20 9.57 -22.17
C THR A 102 0.89 8.77 -21.41
N LEU A 103 0.47 7.93 -20.48
CA LEU A 103 1.40 7.09 -19.73
C LEU A 103 2.23 6.19 -20.65
N SER A 104 1.61 5.59 -21.67
CA SER A 104 2.30 4.80 -22.67
C SER A 104 3.31 5.62 -23.47
N GLN A 105 2.96 6.84 -23.89
CA GLN A 105 3.89 7.73 -24.60
C GLN A 105 5.08 8.12 -23.72
N GLN A 106 4.81 8.46 -22.45
CA GLN A 106 5.87 8.82 -21.51
C GLN A 106 6.84 7.66 -21.29
N VAL A 107 6.34 6.46 -21.05
CA VAL A 107 7.18 5.26 -20.86
C VAL A 107 7.98 4.94 -22.12
N ALA A 108 7.35 5.01 -23.30
CA ALA A 108 8.06 4.80 -24.58
C ALA A 108 9.18 5.83 -24.81
N ARG A 109 8.96 7.09 -24.48
CA ARG A 109 9.97 8.14 -24.59
C ARG A 109 11.12 7.96 -23.60
N LEU A 110 10.81 7.60 -22.35
CA LEU A 110 11.82 7.40 -21.31
C LEU A 110 12.62 6.11 -21.53
N ASN A 111 12.03 5.13 -22.19
CA ASN A 111 12.62 3.85 -22.51
C ASN A 111 13.39 3.22 -21.33
N PRO A 112 12.73 3.00 -20.16
CA PRO A 112 13.41 2.48 -18.99
C PRO A 112 13.99 1.09 -19.26
N PRO A 113 15.08 0.70 -18.58
CA PRO A 113 15.69 -0.61 -18.74
C PRO A 113 14.74 -1.73 -18.31
N ALA A 114 15.11 -2.97 -18.61
CA ALA A 114 14.44 -4.14 -18.06
C ALA A 114 14.74 -4.24 -16.55
N PRO A 115 13.86 -4.88 -15.75
CA PRO A 115 14.14 -5.21 -14.35
C PRO A 115 15.45 -5.99 -14.20
N ASP A 116 16.22 -5.69 -13.16
CA ASP A 116 17.49 -6.37 -12.86
C ASP A 116 17.29 -7.76 -12.23
N GLY A 117 16.13 -8.03 -11.66
CA GLY A 117 15.78 -9.29 -11.01
C GLY A 117 16.34 -9.45 -9.60
N GLU A 118 16.85 -8.35 -9.02
CA GLU A 118 17.40 -8.30 -7.67
C GLU A 118 16.76 -7.19 -6.83
N VAL A 119 16.76 -5.95 -7.30
CA VAL A 119 16.08 -4.81 -6.66
C VAL A 119 14.68 -4.66 -7.22
N ILE A 120 14.55 -4.73 -8.56
CA ILE A 120 13.29 -4.66 -9.29
C ILE A 120 13.07 -5.96 -10.04
N TYR A 121 11.94 -6.59 -9.80
CA TYR A 121 11.53 -7.86 -10.37
C TYR A 121 10.52 -7.66 -11.50
N SER A 122 10.45 -8.64 -12.42
CA SER A 122 9.44 -8.62 -13.47
C SER A 122 8.11 -9.18 -12.97
N VAL A 123 7.01 -8.83 -13.66
CA VAL A 123 5.69 -9.42 -13.39
C VAL A 123 5.68 -10.93 -13.57
N ALA A 124 6.49 -11.45 -14.51
CA ALA A 124 6.59 -12.90 -14.75
C ALA A 124 7.35 -13.66 -13.64
N ASN A 125 8.25 -12.98 -12.92
CA ASN A 125 9.01 -13.54 -11.80
C ASN A 125 9.08 -12.50 -10.66
N PRO A 126 7.98 -12.28 -9.92
CA PRO A 126 7.87 -11.18 -8.96
C PRO A 126 8.61 -11.51 -7.65
N TYR A 127 8.96 -10.46 -6.90
CA TYR A 127 9.49 -10.58 -5.53
C TYR A 127 8.50 -11.32 -4.62
N LYS A 128 7.21 -10.93 -4.67
CA LYS A 128 6.11 -11.67 -4.02
C LYS A 128 4.94 -11.79 -5.00
N PRO A 129 4.29 -12.96 -5.07
CA PRO A 129 3.21 -13.19 -6.04
C PRO A 129 1.95 -12.37 -5.77
N THR A 130 1.80 -11.83 -4.56
CA THR A 130 0.63 -11.05 -4.14
C THR A 130 1.05 -9.78 -3.43
N GLY A 131 0.25 -8.73 -3.58
CA GLY A 131 0.42 -7.47 -2.84
C GLY A 131 0.16 -7.64 -1.35
N GLY A 132 0.68 -6.70 -0.56
CA GLY A 132 0.67 -6.76 0.90
C GLY A 132 -0.37 -5.89 1.58
N LEU A 133 -1.24 -5.19 0.85
CA LEU A 133 -2.25 -4.31 1.42
C LEU A 133 -3.64 -4.95 1.37
N ARG A 134 -4.38 -4.88 2.47
CA ARG A 134 -5.75 -5.35 2.54
C ARG A 134 -6.63 -4.43 3.37
N VAL A 135 -7.76 -4.03 2.80
CA VAL A 135 -8.80 -3.31 3.52
C VAL A 135 -9.66 -4.33 4.25
N LEU A 136 -9.90 -4.09 5.53
CA LEU A 136 -10.65 -4.99 6.39
C LEU A 136 -12.02 -4.38 6.70
N GLY A 137 -13.05 -5.21 6.58
CA GLY A 137 -14.42 -4.92 7.01
C GLY A 137 -14.91 -5.98 8.00
N GLY A 138 -15.88 -5.63 8.80
CA GLY A 138 -16.47 -6.55 9.77
C GLY A 138 -17.10 -5.81 10.95
N ASN A 139 -17.43 -6.53 12.03
CA ASN A 139 -18.09 -5.94 13.18
C ASN A 139 -17.24 -4.94 13.97
N LEU A 140 -15.90 -5.02 13.86
CA LEU A 140 -14.98 -4.01 14.43
C LEU A 140 -14.70 -2.84 13.48
N SER A 141 -14.94 -3.02 12.19
CA SER A 141 -14.70 -2.03 11.14
C SER A 141 -15.81 -2.11 10.08
N PRO A 142 -17.06 -1.72 10.42
CA PRO A 142 -18.20 -1.92 9.53
C PRO A 142 -18.09 -1.13 8.22
N ASP A 143 -17.37 -0.02 8.23
CA ASP A 143 -17.23 0.90 7.10
C ASP A 143 -15.91 0.70 6.33
N TYR A 144 -15.28 -0.48 6.45
CA TYR A 144 -13.97 -0.76 5.82
C TYR A 144 -12.90 0.27 6.19
N SER A 145 -12.88 0.71 7.43
CA SER A 145 -11.98 1.76 7.93
C SER A 145 -10.67 1.22 8.52
N ALA A 146 -10.39 -0.06 8.35
CA ALA A 146 -9.15 -0.68 8.79
C ALA A 146 -8.34 -1.20 7.60
N VAL A 147 -7.03 -1.07 7.68
CA VAL A 147 -6.09 -1.54 6.65
C VAL A 147 -5.05 -2.42 7.30
N LEU A 148 -4.76 -3.57 6.67
CA LEU A 148 -3.69 -4.46 7.05
C LEU A 148 -2.57 -4.42 6.01
N LYS A 149 -1.33 -4.27 6.45
CA LYS A 149 -0.13 -4.47 5.64
C LYS A 149 0.48 -5.84 5.96
N LEU A 150 0.30 -6.80 5.05
CA LEU A 150 0.77 -8.18 5.24
C LEU A 150 2.30 -8.32 5.14
N ALA A 151 2.97 -7.41 4.43
CA ALA A 151 4.42 -7.48 4.19
C ALA A 151 5.28 -7.45 5.47
N GLY A 152 4.70 -7.08 6.63
CA GLY A 152 5.39 -7.04 7.91
C GLY A 152 4.98 -8.13 8.89
N VAL A 153 4.07 -9.02 8.50
CA VAL A 153 3.58 -10.07 9.39
C VAL A 153 4.38 -11.34 9.16
N GLU A 154 5.62 -11.37 9.64
CA GLU A 154 6.42 -12.58 9.72
C GLU A 154 6.36 -13.09 11.17
N GLY A 155 5.69 -14.22 11.37
CA GLY A 155 5.57 -14.86 12.67
C GLY A 155 4.26 -14.57 13.42
N GLY A 156 3.85 -15.51 14.24
CA GLY A 156 2.65 -15.38 15.07
C GLY A 156 1.33 -15.67 14.36
N LEU A 157 1.34 -15.94 13.04
CA LEU A 157 0.17 -16.37 12.31
C LEU A 157 0.15 -17.89 12.15
N GLU A 158 -0.91 -18.52 12.64
CA GLU A 158 -1.25 -19.89 12.27
C GLU A 158 -2.18 -19.82 11.04
N GLY A 159 -1.65 -20.01 9.84
CA GLY A 159 -2.41 -20.08 8.58
C GLY A 159 -3.12 -18.77 8.25
N ASN A 160 -2.76 -17.60 8.34
CA ASN A 160 -3.45 -16.32 8.16
C ASN A 160 -4.38 -15.91 9.33
N VAL A 161 -4.28 -16.57 10.49
CA VAL A 161 -5.06 -16.22 11.67
C VAL A 161 -4.09 -15.81 12.79
N PHE A 162 -4.34 -14.65 13.37
CA PHE A 162 -3.66 -14.21 14.59
C PHE A 162 -4.65 -14.32 15.77
N VAL A 163 -4.19 -14.95 16.85
CA VAL A 163 -4.98 -15.06 18.10
C VAL A 163 -4.12 -14.48 19.23
N GLY A 164 -4.62 -13.45 19.89
CA GLY A 164 -3.91 -12.78 20.97
C GLY A 164 -4.84 -11.93 21.82
N LYS A 165 -4.29 -11.37 22.91
CA LYS A 165 -5.02 -10.40 23.73
C LYS A 165 -5.00 -9.03 23.08
N ALA A 166 -6.13 -8.34 23.07
CA ALA A 166 -6.19 -6.94 22.65
C ALA A 166 -5.68 -6.03 23.78
N ARG A 167 -4.67 -5.21 23.48
CA ARG A 167 -4.23 -4.08 24.30
C ARG A 167 -4.70 -2.81 23.63
N ILE A 168 -5.66 -2.13 24.25
CA ILE A 168 -6.37 -1.02 23.65
C ILE A 168 -5.88 0.27 24.28
N PHE A 169 -5.53 1.24 23.42
CA PHE A 169 -5.14 2.60 23.80
C PHE A 169 -6.06 3.59 23.08
N ASP A 170 -6.42 4.68 23.73
CA ASP A 170 -7.33 5.68 23.17
C ASP A 170 -6.59 6.78 22.40
N SER A 171 -5.27 6.76 22.41
CA SER A 171 -4.40 7.62 21.61
C SER A 171 -3.02 7.00 21.45
N GLU A 172 -2.26 7.45 20.43
CA GLU A 172 -0.84 7.14 20.29
C GLU A 172 -0.04 7.58 21.53
N SER A 173 -0.35 8.75 22.07
CA SER A 173 0.29 9.30 23.29
C SER A 173 0.13 8.36 24.47
N ASP A 174 -1.05 7.77 24.66
CA ASP A 174 -1.29 6.83 25.76
C ASP A 174 -0.47 5.55 25.59
N LEU A 175 -0.35 5.06 24.34
CA LEU A 175 0.51 3.92 24.03
C LEU A 175 1.99 4.24 24.36
N LEU A 176 2.51 5.36 23.89
CA LEU A 176 3.89 5.77 24.14
C LEU A 176 4.19 5.93 25.63
N LEU A 177 3.29 6.59 26.38
CA LEU A 177 3.41 6.71 27.84
C LEU A 177 3.37 5.35 28.54
N ALA A 178 2.57 4.41 28.05
CA ALA A 178 2.52 3.06 28.61
C ALA A 178 3.83 2.33 28.37
N LEU A 179 4.40 2.42 27.16
CA LEU A 179 5.69 1.81 26.82
C LEU A 179 6.85 2.40 27.64
N GLU A 180 6.85 3.70 27.89
CA GLU A 180 7.87 4.37 28.69
C GLU A 180 7.81 3.99 30.18
N ASN A 181 6.60 3.94 30.75
CA ASN A 181 6.42 3.78 32.19
C ASN A 181 6.20 2.31 32.63
N GLN A 182 5.72 1.47 31.72
CA GLN A 182 5.40 0.07 31.97
C GLN A 182 5.82 -0.79 30.78
N PRO A 183 7.14 -1.01 30.54
CA PRO A 183 7.62 -1.73 29.36
C PRO A 183 7.03 -3.15 29.22
N ASP A 184 6.61 -3.76 30.31
CA ASP A 184 6.00 -5.10 30.33
C ASP A 184 4.47 -5.07 30.13
N VAL A 185 3.86 -3.91 29.82
CA VAL A 185 2.41 -3.80 29.59
C VAL A 185 1.98 -4.54 28.33
N ILE A 186 2.90 -4.72 27.39
CA ILE A 186 2.71 -5.46 26.15
C ILE A 186 3.50 -6.75 26.22
N GLU A 187 2.82 -7.86 26.07
CA GLU A 187 3.39 -9.20 26.08
C GLU A 187 3.49 -9.77 24.66
N ASN A 188 4.28 -10.81 24.46
CA ASN A 188 4.30 -11.56 23.22
C ASN A 188 2.89 -12.08 22.89
N HIS A 189 2.50 -11.98 21.62
CA HIS A 189 1.16 -12.30 21.12
C HIS A 189 0.04 -11.35 21.59
N ASP A 190 0.35 -10.19 22.12
CA ASP A 190 -0.62 -9.13 22.25
C ASP A 190 -0.87 -8.44 20.90
N MET A 191 -2.10 -8.01 20.66
CA MET A 191 -2.46 -7.13 19.56
C MET A 191 -2.68 -5.72 20.08
N ILE A 192 -1.83 -4.79 19.66
CA ILE A 192 -1.97 -3.39 20.00
C ILE A 192 -3.06 -2.77 19.13
N ILE A 193 -4.03 -2.11 19.74
CA ILE A 193 -5.11 -1.39 19.07
C ILE A 193 -5.11 0.04 19.58
N VAL A 194 -4.80 1.00 18.69
CA VAL A 194 -4.92 2.43 18.98
C VAL A 194 -6.22 2.92 18.35
N ARG A 195 -7.07 3.57 19.14
CA ARG A 195 -8.38 4.05 18.72
C ARG A 195 -8.38 5.56 18.56
N TYR A 196 -9.38 6.05 17.83
CA TYR A 196 -9.67 7.49 17.66
C TYR A 196 -8.57 8.26 16.92
N GLU A 197 -7.62 7.57 16.31
CA GLU A 197 -6.63 8.16 15.43
C GLU A 197 -7.18 8.15 13.99
N GLY A 198 -6.98 9.24 13.27
CA GLY A 198 -7.45 9.35 11.90
C GLY A 198 -7.55 10.81 11.44
N PRO A 199 -8.04 11.05 10.21
CA PRO A 199 -8.04 12.38 9.60
C PRO A 199 -9.04 13.36 10.21
N SER A 200 -10.05 12.88 10.95
CA SER A 200 -11.01 13.76 11.66
C SER A 200 -10.36 14.35 12.91
N GLY A 201 -9.76 15.53 12.78
CA GLY A 201 -9.15 16.27 13.89
C GLY A 201 -7.62 16.25 13.88
N ALA A 202 -7.00 15.47 12.99
CA ALA A 202 -5.56 15.55 12.74
C ALA A 202 -5.31 15.57 11.23
N PRO A 203 -4.27 16.26 10.73
CA PRO A 203 -3.97 16.34 9.30
C PRO A 203 -3.24 15.07 8.80
N GLY A 204 -3.79 13.91 9.04
CA GLY A 204 -3.22 12.63 8.67
C GLY A 204 -3.13 11.65 9.83
N MET A 205 -2.56 10.46 9.58
CA MET A 205 -2.20 9.55 10.66
C MET A 205 -0.84 9.94 11.23
N PRO A 206 -0.68 10.01 12.55
CA PRO A 206 0.64 10.03 13.17
C PRO A 206 1.47 8.83 12.70
N GLU A 207 2.73 9.05 12.41
CA GLU A 207 3.67 7.98 12.11
C GLU A 207 4.14 7.36 13.44
N MET A 208 3.85 6.08 13.60
CA MET A 208 4.30 5.29 14.76
C MET A 208 5.61 4.57 14.46
#